data_5db950779792d435ff5b23499451859f
#
_entry.id   5db950779792d435ff5b23499451859f
#
_cell.length_a   1.000
_cell.length_b   1.000
_cell.length_c   1.000
_cell.angle_alpha   90.00
_cell.angle_beta   90.00
_cell.angle_gamma   90.00
#
_symmetry.space_group_name_H-M   'P 1'
#
loop_
_entity.id
_entity.type
_entity.pdbx_description
1 polymer ?
#
loop_
_entity_poly.entity_id
_entity_poly.type
_entity_poly.pdbx_seq_one_letter_code
_entity_poly.pdbx_strand_id
1 'polypeptide(L)'
;GGTTMRLWLATALAAAMLFGASPRAAASPAFEAMLRQAEAVRSADPAQFNALLGDLTASVGSASRRQRDELAYLKAYQLSYSGRFDLGIEAAREIFEQSEDASVRFRAAALMVNSLAVTRDFAEGVRYMNEMLALIDEIEEPETRHHGWAAAGTISNLVGRHEDGQRFAQLMLGDEPNERTACFAGALLLESLYGQRKLAERPEIITEQIERCIAAGEPLMTNYARAYQARFIAGHGDRNEAASLLMRHLPEIEATRYPSLIGFAYSTLAEIAFATGDYEQADAFARRAIGQAAGMGNSVSLVAAHRVLYEVALQRGDNAAALAHHINYAAADKAYLDDVSARALAYQQVMAETREKEQAIELLNRENQLLQLREQASSLSARNNQLLLALLAAVLGALGIWSWRTRRSQQLFRRLAETDALTGIPNRLSFSRRAEEALSLGKRNQEEVGLVMFDLDEFKSINDRFGHATGDWVLREVARACSEVCRRHDILGRLGGEEFAFLLVGCDLASSVALAQACRKRIAAIDTTPT
;
A
#
# COMPACT_ATOMS: atom_id res chain seq x y z
N GLY A 1 42.78 -22.32 19.76
CA GLY A 1 42.60 -21.89 18.35
C GLY A 1 41.32 -21.11 18.09
N GLY A 2 40.54 -20.80 19.12
CA GLY A 2 39.23 -20.17 18.92
C GLY A 2 39.11 -18.70 19.35
N THR A 3 40.11 -18.16 20.01
CA THR A 3 40.07 -16.79 20.57
C THR A 3 40.72 -15.73 19.67
N THR A 4 41.64 -16.10 18.80
CA THR A 4 42.33 -15.18 17.88
C THR A 4 41.50 -14.85 16.62
N MET A 5 40.58 -15.73 16.21
CA MET A 5 39.74 -15.52 15.02
C MET A 5 38.54 -14.60 15.31
N ARG A 6 38.10 -14.45 16.55
CA ARG A 6 37.02 -13.52 16.93
C ARG A 6 37.47 -12.07 17.06
N LEU A 7 38.76 -11.80 17.35
CA LEU A 7 39.30 -10.44 17.38
C LEU A 7 39.52 -9.86 15.98
N TRP A 8 39.82 -10.67 14.97
CA TRP A 8 40.01 -10.20 13.57
C TRP A 8 38.69 -9.89 12.86
N LEU A 9 37.59 -10.57 13.21
CA LEU A 9 36.24 -10.25 12.66
C LEU A 9 35.65 -8.97 13.30
N ALA A 10 35.96 -8.67 14.55
CA ALA A 10 35.49 -7.44 15.20
C ALA A 10 36.22 -6.18 14.70
N THR A 11 37.50 -6.28 14.35
CA THR A 11 38.29 -5.16 13.77
C THR A 11 37.96 -4.93 12.29
N ALA A 12 37.60 -5.96 11.52
CA ALA A 12 37.16 -5.82 10.12
C ALA A 12 35.75 -5.19 10.02
N LEU A 13 34.82 -5.47 10.95
CA LEU A 13 33.52 -4.80 11.03
C LEU A 13 33.59 -3.34 11.48
N ALA A 14 34.52 -3.00 12.36
CA ALA A 14 34.73 -1.61 12.80
C ALA A 14 35.38 -0.73 11.71
N ALA A 15 36.23 -1.31 10.86
CA ALA A 15 36.82 -0.61 9.71
C ALA A 15 35.84 -0.42 8.55
N ALA A 16 34.85 -1.33 8.36
CA ALA A 16 33.80 -1.18 7.35
C ALA A 16 32.73 -0.14 7.71
N MET A 17 32.57 0.21 9.01
CA MET A 17 31.67 1.29 9.42
C MET A 17 32.28 2.69 9.35
N LEU A 18 33.58 2.82 9.09
CA LEU A 18 34.30 4.11 8.98
C LEU A 18 34.44 4.60 7.53
N PHE A 19 34.08 3.80 6.52
CA PHE A 19 34.19 4.18 5.10
C PHE A 19 32.84 4.35 4.36
N GLY A 20 31.71 4.52 5.07
CA GLY A 20 30.38 4.55 4.48
C GLY A 20 29.53 5.80 4.74
N ALA A 21 30.08 6.86 5.33
CA ALA A 21 29.39 8.13 5.45
C ALA A 21 30.19 9.21 4.73
N SER A 22 29.94 9.41 3.43
CA SER A 22 30.27 10.69 2.81
C SER A 22 29.58 11.77 3.66
N PRO A 23 30.33 12.80 4.15
CA PRO A 23 29.69 13.86 4.92
C PRO A 23 28.63 14.48 4.01
N ARG A 24 27.34 14.39 4.41
CA ARG A 24 26.29 15.21 3.79
C ARG A 24 26.80 16.63 3.90
N ALA A 25 27.14 17.27 2.77
CA ALA A 25 27.53 18.65 2.75
C ALA A 25 26.43 19.45 3.47
N ALA A 26 26.75 20.08 4.57
CA ALA A 26 25.81 20.94 5.27
C ALA A 26 25.37 22.05 4.32
N ALA A 27 24.08 22.43 4.38
CA ALA A 27 23.57 23.52 3.57
C ALA A 27 24.43 24.79 3.77
N SER A 28 24.98 25.33 2.67
CA SER A 28 25.77 26.57 2.71
C SER A 28 24.81 27.77 2.74
N PRO A 29 24.77 28.58 3.82
CA PRO A 29 23.90 29.75 3.88
C PRO A 29 24.18 30.78 2.77
N ALA A 30 25.44 30.93 2.36
CA ALA A 30 25.82 31.83 1.27
C ALA A 30 25.31 31.33 -0.08
N PHE A 31 25.37 30.03 -0.33
CA PHE A 31 24.83 29.41 -1.54
C PHE A 31 23.31 29.56 -1.60
N GLU A 32 22.61 29.37 -0.49
CA GLU A 32 21.17 29.57 -0.36
C GLU A 32 20.75 31.00 -0.64
N ALA A 33 21.50 31.98 -0.15
CA ALA A 33 21.24 33.39 -0.44
C ALA A 33 21.39 33.73 -1.93
N MET A 34 22.40 33.15 -2.61
CA MET A 34 22.59 33.31 -4.05
C MET A 34 21.47 32.65 -4.87
N LEU A 35 21.00 31.45 -4.45
CA LEU A 35 19.86 30.79 -5.09
C LEU A 35 18.60 31.66 -5.03
N ARG A 36 18.26 32.21 -3.87
CA ARG A 36 17.12 33.12 -3.69
C ARG A 36 17.28 34.41 -4.54
N GLN A 37 18.48 34.98 -4.61
CA GLN A 37 18.72 36.13 -5.44
C GLN A 37 18.57 35.81 -6.93
N ALA A 38 19.08 34.68 -7.40
CA ALA A 38 18.92 34.22 -8.78
C ALA A 38 17.43 34.01 -9.12
N GLU A 39 16.67 33.37 -8.21
CA GLU A 39 15.23 33.20 -8.36
C GLU A 39 14.49 34.53 -8.51
N ALA A 40 14.78 35.50 -7.67
CA ALA A 40 14.13 36.83 -7.68
C ALA A 40 14.35 37.58 -8.99
N VAL A 41 15.53 37.45 -9.63
CA VAL A 41 15.89 38.20 -10.84
C VAL A 41 15.73 37.43 -12.15
N ARG A 42 15.34 36.13 -12.09
CA ARG A 42 15.37 35.23 -13.25
C ARG A 42 14.61 35.74 -14.49
N SER A 43 13.49 36.46 -14.28
CA SER A 43 12.67 37.03 -15.34
C SER A 43 12.82 38.52 -15.49
N ALA A 44 13.23 39.26 -14.42
CA ALA A 44 13.34 40.68 -14.39
C ALA A 44 14.66 41.20 -14.98
N ASP A 45 15.79 40.50 -14.71
CA ASP A 45 17.12 40.84 -15.20
C ASP A 45 17.87 39.60 -15.66
N PRO A 46 17.71 39.18 -16.92
CA PRO A 46 18.38 38.02 -17.48
C PRO A 46 19.91 38.07 -17.45
N ALA A 47 20.50 39.27 -17.50
CA ALA A 47 21.95 39.42 -17.46
C ALA A 47 22.49 39.13 -16.06
N GLN A 48 21.88 39.69 -15.03
CA GLN A 48 22.21 39.44 -13.62
C GLN A 48 21.93 37.93 -13.27
N PHE A 49 20.83 37.40 -13.75
CA PHE A 49 20.50 35.97 -13.56
C PHE A 49 21.60 35.06 -14.11
N ASN A 50 22.06 35.29 -15.32
CA ASN A 50 23.14 34.50 -15.94
C ASN A 50 24.46 34.62 -15.19
N ALA A 51 24.80 35.79 -14.66
CA ALA A 51 25.99 36.01 -13.84
C ALA A 51 25.91 35.16 -12.53
N LEU A 52 24.77 35.24 -11.83
CA LEU A 52 24.54 34.47 -10.60
C LEU A 52 24.58 32.97 -10.84
N LEU A 53 24.06 32.48 -11.97
CA LEU A 53 24.19 31.05 -12.35
C LEU A 53 25.63 30.62 -12.56
N GLY A 54 26.47 31.52 -13.09
CA GLY A 54 27.92 31.29 -13.21
C GLY A 54 28.58 31.12 -11.84
N ASP A 55 28.32 32.04 -10.90
CA ASP A 55 28.87 32.03 -9.54
C ASP A 55 28.40 30.79 -8.74
N LEU A 56 27.12 30.47 -8.82
CA LEU A 56 26.53 29.27 -8.21
C LEU A 56 27.18 27.98 -8.77
N THR A 57 27.41 27.94 -10.08
CA THR A 57 28.07 26.79 -10.72
C THR A 57 29.51 26.64 -10.26
N ALA A 58 30.24 27.74 -10.10
CA ALA A 58 31.62 27.73 -9.62
C ALA A 58 31.73 27.26 -8.16
N SER A 59 30.69 27.54 -7.33
CA SER A 59 30.67 27.22 -5.90
C SER A 59 29.88 25.94 -5.55
N VAL A 60 29.44 25.14 -6.56
CA VAL A 60 28.57 23.95 -6.39
C VAL A 60 29.16 22.88 -5.47
N GLY A 61 30.48 22.82 -5.30
CA GLY A 61 31.15 21.89 -4.41
C GLY A 61 30.78 22.04 -2.93
N SER A 62 30.32 23.23 -2.51
CA SER A 62 29.85 23.50 -1.14
C SER A 62 28.35 23.29 -0.94
N ALA A 63 27.62 22.94 -2.00
CA ALA A 63 26.17 22.84 -1.98
C ALA A 63 25.68 21.49 -1.44
N SER A 64 24.59 21.52 -0.67
CA SER A 64 23.82 20.32 -0.30
C SER A 64 23.14 19.69 -1.53
N ARG A 65 22.61 18.46 -1.41
CA ARG A 65 21.88 17.82 -2.50
C ARG A 65 20.71 18.68 -2.98
N ARG A 66 19.86 19.14 -2.06
CA ARG A 66 18.73 20.03 -2.37
C ARG A 66 19.19 21.30 -3.10
N GLN A 67 20.24 21.97 -2.63
CA GLN A 67 20.76 23.17 -3.28
C GLN A 67 21.30 22.90 -4.69
N ARG A 68 21.86 21.72 -4.95
CA ARG A 68 22.26 21.32 -6.30
C ARG A 68 21.05 21.07 -7.21
N ASP A 69 19.98 20.44 -6.68
CA ASP A 69 18.75 20.21 -7.41
C ASP A 69 18.07 21.55 -7.76
N GLU A 70 18.05 22.52 -6.84
CA GLU A 70 17.56 23.88 -7.11
C GLU A 70 18.38 24.62 -8.16
N LEU A 71 19.72 24.52 -8.12
CA LEU A 71 20.59 25.06 -9.17
C LEU A 71 20.31 24.39 -10.53
N ALA A 72 20.12 23.08 -10.56
CA ALA A 72 19.78 22.36 -11.77
C ALA A 72 18.44 22.84 -12.35
N TYR A 73 17.43 23.07 -11.49
CA TYR A 73 16.16 23.67 -11.90
C TYR A 73 16.34 25.07 -12.52
N LEU A 74 17.11 25.95 -11.90
CA LEU A 74 17.37 27.29 -12.46
C LEU A 74 18.09 27.23 -13.83
N LYS A 75 18.97 26.27 -14.03
CA LYS A 75 19.60 26.01 -15.33
C LYS A 75 18.60 25.50 -16.38
N ALA A 76 17.71 24.59 -16.01
CA ALA A 76 16.64 24.12 -16.89
C ALA A 76 15.69 25.28 -17.28
N TYR A 77 15.36 26.14 -16.32
CA TYR A 77 14.60 27.37 -16.55
C TYR A 77 15.32 28.30 -17.56
N GLN A 78 16.63 28.54 -17.37
CA GLN A 78 17.44 29.34 -18.30
C GLN A 78 17.39 28.80 -19.74
N LEU A 79 17.48 27.47 -19.90
CA LEU A 79 17.39 26.81 -21.21
C LEU A 79 16.03 27.10 -21.87
N SER A 80 14.93 26.87 -21.15
CA SER A 80 13.58 27.11 -21.65
C SER A 80 13.35 28.60 -21.97
N TYR A 81 13.76 29.49 -21.07
CA TYR A 81 13.62 30.95 -21.27
C TYR A 81 14.42 31.48 -22.49
N SER A 82 15.56 30.86 -22.79
CA SER A 82 16.37 31.17 -23.97
C SER A 82 15.87 30.53 -25.28
N GLY A 83 14.69 29.87 -25.27
CA GLY A 83 14.10 29.26 -26.44
C GLY A 83 14.63 27.84 -26.75
N ARG A 84 15.54 27.31 -25.92
CA ARG A 84 16.06 25.94 -26.06
C ARG A 84 15.18 24.96 -25.32
N PHE A 85 13.91 24.88 -25.74
CA PHE A 85 12.86 24.14 -25.03
C PHE A 85 13.18 22.67 -24.87
N ASP A 86 13.67 21.99 -25.93
CA ASP A 86 13.99 20.56 -25.87
C ASP A 86 15.01 20.24 -24.78
N LEU A 87 16.08 21.03 -24.68
CA LEU A 87 17.10 20.88 -23.64
C LEU A 87 16.57 21.25 -22.25
N GLY A 88 15.71 22.25 -22.17
CA GLY A 88 15.06 22.65 -20.91
C GLY A 88 14.11 21.58 -20.38
N ILE A 89 13.34 20.94 -21.27
CA ILE A 89 12.42 19.83 -20.93
C ILE A 89 13.23 18.62 -20.47
N GLU A 90 14.30 18.23 -21.19
CA GLU A 90 15.15 17.10 -20.81
C GLU A 90 15.77 17.31 -19.42
N ALA A 91 16.36 18.49 -19.17
CA ALA A 91 16.94 18.81 -17.87
C ALA A 91 15.89 18.82 -16.75
N ALA A 92 14.70 19.37 -17.00
CA ALA A 92 13.63 19.38 -16.02
C ALA A 92 13.08 17.96 -15.73
N ARG A 93 13.02 17.10 -16.74
CA ARG A 93 12.64 15.69 -16.59
C ARG A 93 13.62 14.93 -15.69
N GLU A 94 14.93 15.10 -15.90
CA GLU A 94 15.95 14.48 -15.05
C GLU A 94 15.78 14.92 -13.58
N ILE A 95 15.51 16.20 -13.33
CA ILE A 95 15.26 16.72 -11.97
C ILE A 95 13.98 16.09 -11.38
N PHE A 96 12.91 16.02 -12.14
CA PHE A 96 11.64 15.45 -11.72
C PHE A 96 11.79 13.98 -11.30
N GLU A 97 12.57 13.21 -12.02
CA GLU A 97 12.80 11.79 -11.77
C GLU A 97 13.79 11.51 -10.63
N GLN A 98 14.82 12.35 -10.44
CA GLN A 98 15.93 12.08 -9.53
C GLN A 98 15.91 12.84 -8.21
N SER A 99 15.22 13.99 -8.13
CA SER A 99 15.15 14.78 -6.90
C SER A 99 14.27 14.10 -5.85
N GLU A 100 14.70 14.14 -4.59
CA GLU A 100 13.91 13.69 -3.44
C GLU A 100 13.03 14.82 -2.86
N ASP A 101 13.27 16.08 -3.27
CA ASP A 101 12.53 17.25 -2.80
C ASP A 101 11.26 17.45 -3.63
N ALA A 102 10.09 17.35 -2.98
CA ALA A 102 8.79 17.47 -3.64
C ALA A 102 8.59 18.85 -4.28
N SER A 103 9.08 19.93 -3.65
CA SER A 103 8.96 21.29 -4.19
C SER A 103 9.78 21.47 -5.47
N VAL A 104 11.01 20.95 -5.50
CA VAL A 104 11.87 21.00 -6.69
C VAL A 104 11.28 20.14 -7.83
N ARG A 105 10.78 18.95 -7.53
CA ARG A 105 10.07 18.10 -8.50
C ARG A 105 8.84 18.80 -9.07
N PHE A 106 8.04 19.39 -8.21
CA PHE A 106 6.84 20.13 -8.60
C PHE A 106 7.16 21.30 -9.55
N ARG A 107 8.18 22.10 -9.22
CA ARG A 107 8.64 23.22 -10.05
C ARG A 107 9.21 22.74 -11.39
N ALA A 108 9.96 21.64 -11.41
CA ALA A 108 10.47 21.04 -12.64
C ALA A 108 9.31 20.58 -13.54
N ALA A 109 8.29 19.94 -12.97
CA ALA A 109 7.08 19.54 -13.71
C ALA A 109 6.32 20.76 -14.26
N ALA A 110 6.15 21.83 -13.48
CA ALA A 110 5.53 23.05 -13.94
C ALA A 110 6.28 23.69 -15.12
N LEU A 111 7.62 23.67 -15.08
CA LEU A 111 8.46 24.14 -16.18
C LEU A 111 8.28 23.27 -17.44
N MET A 112 8.20 21.95 -17.29
CA MET A 112 7.93 21.04 -18.41
C MET A 112 6.54 21.32 -19.00
N VAL A 113 5.49 21.45 -18.18
CA VAL A 113 4.14 21.75 -18.65
C VAL A 113 4.11 23.01 -19.52
N ASN A 114 4.74 24.08 -19.05
CA ASN A 114 4.82 25.33 -19.80
C ASN A 114 5.63 25.19 -21.10
N SER A 115 6.79 24.53 -21.06
CA SER A 115 7.65 24.34 -22.22
C SER A 115 6.98 23.44 -23.28
N LEU A 116 6.32 22.36 -22.86
CA LEU A 116 5.56 21.44 -23.73
C LEU A 116 4.33 22.13 -24.36
N ALA A 117 3.68 23.04 -23.63
CA ALA A 117 2.61 23.87 -24.18
C ALA A 117 3.13 24.77 -25.32
N VAL A 118 4.33 25.33 -25.18
CA VAL A 118 4.98 26.17 -26.22
C VAL A 118 5.41 25.33 -27.42
N THR A 119 6.00 24.18 -27.19
CA THR A 119 6.42 23.24 -28.28
C THR A 119 5.26 22.45 -28.88
N ARG A 120 4.04 22.64 -28.33
CA ARG A 120 2.79 22.01 -28.81
C ARG A 120 2.72 20.49 -28.60
N ASP A 121 3.53 19.95 -27.70
CA ASP A 121 3.37 18.56 -27.24
C ASP A 121 2.36 18.48 -26.09
N PHE A 122 1.09 18.67 -26.45
CA PHE A 122 0.00 18.75 -25.46
C PHE A 122 -0.23 17.43 -24.72
N ALA A 123 0.03 16.27 -25.35
CA ALA A 123 -0.15 14.99 -24.70
C ALA A 123 0.84 14.81 -23.54
N GLU A 124 2.12 15.08 -23.80
CA GLU A 124 3.14 15.01 -22.75
C GLU A 124 2.93 16.11 -21.69
N GLY A 125 2.56 17.31 -22.11
CA GLY A 125 2.26 18.42 -21.21
C GLY A 125 1.10 18.10 -20.23
N VAL A 126 0.02 17.50 -20.71
CA VAL A 126 -1.11 17.07 -19.84
C VAL A 126 -0.69 15.92 -18.92
N ARG A 127 0.16 15.01 -19.37
CA ARG A 127 0.69 13.92 -18.52
C ARG A 127 1.49 14.50 -17.35
N TYR A 128 2.45 15.39 -17.61
CA TYR A 128 3.22 16.04 -16.54
C TYR A 128 2.37 16.98 -15.67
N MET A 129 1.33 17.59 -16.21
CA MET A 129 0.35 18.35 -15.40
C MET A 129 -0.32 17.44 -14.34
N ASN A 130 -0.76 16.24 -14.72
CA ASN A 130 -1.36 15.29 -13.78
C ASN A 130 -0.35 14.82 -12.72
N GLU A 131 0.89 14.51 -13.12
CA GLU A 131 1.95 14.10 -12.21
C GLU A 131 2.36 15.24 -11.25
N MET A 132 2.41 16.48 -11.75
CA MET A 132 2.64 17.67 -10.93
C MET A 132 1.52 17.86 -9.89
N LEU A 133 0.27 17.78 -10.33
CA LEU A 133 -0.89 17.98 -9.44
C LEU A 133 -1.00 16.89 -8.37
N ALA A 134 -0.47 15.70 -8.62
CA ALA A 134 -0.39 14.64 -7.60
C ALA A 134 0.55 14.99 -6.43
N LEU A 135 1.48 15.93 -6.62
CA LEU A 135 2.39 16.41 -5.57
C LEU A 135 1.85 17.63 -4.82
N ILE A 136 0.69 18.20 -5.20
CA ILE A 136 0.21 19.52 -4.71
C ILE A 136 0.04 19.56 -3.19
N ASP A 137 -0.41 18.45 -2.59
CA ASP A 137 -0.64 18.36 -1.15
C ASP A 137 0.68 18.34 -0.34
N GLU A 138 1.81 18.08 -0.99
CA GLU A 138 3.14 18.12 -0.37
C GLU A 138 3.78 19.52 -0.44
N ILE A 139 3.15 20.48 -1.17
CA ILE A 139 3.70 21.80 -1.40
C ILE A 139 3.16 22.79 -0.37
N GLU A 140 4.00 23.17 0.57
CA GLU A 140 3.63 24.11 1.64
C GLU A 140 3.65 25.58 1.18
N GLU A 141 4.56 25.94 0.25
CA GLU A 141 4.78 27.31 -0.17
C GLU A 141 3.71 27.77 -1.19
N PRO A 142 2.90 28.82 -0.87
CA PRO A 142 1.83 29.28 -1.76
C PRO A 142 2.34 29.66 -3.16
N GLU A 143 3.45 30.38 -3.25
CA GLU A 143 4.00 30.84 -4.53
C GLU A 143 4.36 29.67 -5.46
N THR A 144 4.89 28.58 -4.90
CA THR A 144 5.17 27.36 -5.65
C THR A 144 3.89 26.70 -6.15
N ARG A 145 2.83 26.61 -5.31
CA ARG A 145 1.50 26.12 -5.75
C ARG A 145 0.93 26.98 -6.88
N HIS A 146 1.04 28.31 -6.74
CA HIS A 146 0.55 29.25 -7.77
C HIS A 146 1.22 29.02 -9.13
N HIS A 147 2.53 28.77 -9.17
CA HIS A 147 3.25 28.43 -10.41
C HIS A 147 2.68 27.17 -11.07
N GLY A 148 2.41 26.13 -10.28
CA GLY A 148 1.81 24.90 -10.79
C GLY A 148 0.39 25.11 -11.31
N TRP A 149 -0.46 25.80 -10.55
CA TRP A 149 -1.84 26.09 -11.00
C TRP A 149 -1.86 27.01 -12.23
N ALA A 150 -0.93 27.96 -12.33
CA ALA A 150 -0.80 28.77 -13.53
C ALA A 150 -0.46 27.93 -14.77
N ALA A 151 0.52 27.03 -14.64
CA ALA A 151 0.88 26.11 -15.73
C ALA A 151 -0.28 25.19 -16.11
N ALA A 152 -0.94 24.59 -15.10
CA ALA A 152 -2.10 23.70 -15.31
C ALA A 152 -3.29 24.45 -15.95
N GLY A 153 -3.57 25.68 -15.50
CA GLY A 153 -4.65 26.48 -16.07
C GLY A 153 -4.37 26.90 -17.51
N THR A 154 -3.13 27.29 -17.81
CA THR A 154 -2.72 27.67 -19.16
C THR A 154 -2.86 26.51 -20.14
N ILE A 155 -2.32 25.34 -19.82
CA ILE A 155 -2.43 24.18 -20.72
C ILE A 155 -3.89 23.72 -20.84
N SER A 156 -4.69 23.82 -19.76
CA SER A 156 -6.11 23.48 -19.80
C SER A 156 -6.87 24.37 -20.78
N ASN A 157 -6.63 25.70 -20.76
CA ASN A 157 -7.21 26.61 -21.73
C ASN A 157 -6.77 26.29 -23.18
N LEU A 158 -5.49 25.98 -23.37
CA LEU A 158 -4.94 25.65 -24.70
C LEU A 158 -5.55 24.38 -25.29
N VAL A 159 -5.89 23.37 -24.47
CA VAL A 159 -6.56 22.14 -24.92
C VAL A 159 -8.10 22.25 -24.92
N GLY A 160 -8.65 23.46 -24.71
CA GLY A 160 -10.09 23.73 -24.72
C GLY A 160 -10.84 23.33 -23.45
N ARG A 161 -10.12 23.03 -22.35
CA ARG A 161 -10.70 22.71 -21.03
C ARG A 161 -10.83 23.98 -20.18
N HIS A 162 -11.61 24.93 -20.66
CA HIS A 162 -11.76 26.25 -20.02
C HIS A 162 -12.38 26.19 -18.62
N GLU A 163 -13.19 25.19 -18.30
CA GLU A 163 -13.72 24.98 -16.94
C GLU A 163 -12.59 24.63 -15.94
N ASP A 164 -11.64 23.80 -16.36
CA ASP A 164 -10.46 23.47 -15.55
C ASP A 164 -9.55 24.70 -15.42
N GLY A 165 -9.33 25.46 -16.50
CA GLY A 165 -8.61 26.73 -16.46
C GLY A 165 -9.21 27.73 -15.47
N GLN A 166 -10.53 27.88 -15.48
CA GLN A 166 -11.26 28.71 -14.51
C GLN A 166 -11.04 28.22 -13.08
N ARG A 167 -11.12 26.91 -12.83
CA ARG A 167 -10.90 26.32 -11.51
C ARG A 167 -9.49 26.63 -10.98
N PHE A 168 -8.45 26.45 -11.79
CA PHE A 168 -7.07 26.76 -11.38
C PHE A 168 -6.87 28.27 -11.11
N ALA A 169 -7.45 29.14 -11.92
CA ALA A 169 -7.43 30.59 -11.67
C ALA A 169 -8.08 30.94 -10.32
N GLN A 170 -9.21 30.31 -9.99
CA GLN A 170 -9.90 30.53 -8.72
C GLN A 170 -9.11 30.00 -7.53
N LEU A 171 -8.43 28.85 -7.66
CA LEU A 171 -7.53 28.32 -6.63
C LEU A 171 -6.38 29.32 -6.35
N MET A 172 -5.76 29.87 -7.40
CA MET A 172 -4.72 30.89 -7.24
C MET A 172 -5.24 32.15 -6.52
N LEU A 173 -6.43 32.63 -6.90
CA LEU A 173 -7.02 33.82 -6.29
C LEU A 173 -7.45 33.63 -4.83
N GLY A 174 -7.73 32.39 -4.44
CA GLY A 174 -8.14 31.99 -3.07
C GLY A 174 -6.99 31.68 -2.13
N ASP A 175 -5.73 31.58 -2.62
CA ASP A 175 -4.56 31.13 -1.86
C ASP A 175 -3.60 32.30 -1.56
N GLU A 176 -4.12 33.45 -1.15
CA GLU A 176 -3.37 34.64 -0.75
C GLU A 176 -2.29 35.08 -1.76
N PRO A 177 -2.65 35.32 -3.05
CA PRO A 177 -1.68 35.67 -4.05
C PRO A 177 -1.13 37.11 -3.85
N ASN A 178 0.15 37.32 -4.18
CA ASN A 178 0.67 38.66 -4.33
C ASN A 178 0.01 39.36 -5.53
N GLU A 179 0.19 40.70 -5.66
CA GLU A 179 -0.45 41.53 -6.71
C GLU A 179 -0.18 41.00 -8.13
N ARG A 180 1.06 40.58 -8.40
CA ARG A 180 1.46 40.04 -9.70
C ARG A 180 0.77 38.71 -9.99
N THR A 181 0.80 37.77 -9.03
CA THR A 181 0.11 36.48 -9.14
C THR A 181 -1.39 36.66 -9.29
N ALA A 182 -2.00 37.60 -8.56
CA ALA A 182 -3.42 37.91 -8.69
C ALA A 182 -3.77 38.45 -10.08
N CYS A 183 -2.89 39.28 -10.69
CA CYS A 183 -3.05 39.73 -12.08
C CYS A 183 -3.01 38.55 -13.07
N PHE A 184 -2.03 37.65 -12.95
CA PHE A 184 -1.95 36.49 -13.82
C PHE A 184 -3.16 35.55 -13.66
N ALA A 185 -3.57 35.29 -12.42
CA ALA A 185 -4.75 34.47 -12.13
C ALA A 185 -6.03 35.05 -12.71
N GLY A 186 -6.20 36.37 -12.58
CA GLY A 186 -7.35 37.05 -13.18
C GLY A 186 -7.32 37.06 -14.72
N ALA A 187 -6.13 37.16 -15.35
CA ALA A 187 -6.00 37.00 -16.79
C ALA A 187 -6.39 35.61 -17.26
N LEU A 188 -5.95 34.57 -16.54
CA LEU A 188 -6.32 33.18 -16.80
C LEU A 188 -7.83 32.94 -16.64
N LEU A 189 -8.44 33.56 -15.61
CA LEU A 189 -9.89 33.52 -15.39
C LEU A 189 -10.65 34.19 -16.55
N LEU A 190 -10.20 35.36 -16.98
CA LEU A 190 -10.80 36.11 -18.08
C LEU A 190 -10.76 35.32 -19.39
N GLU A 191 -9.61 34.73 -19.72
CA GLU A 191 -9.45 33.83 -20.88
C GLU A 191 -10.35 32.63 -20.81
N SER A 192 -10.44 31.98 -19.63
CA SER A 192 -11.30 30.83 -19.40
C SER A 192 -12.79 31.17 -19.59
N LEU A 193 -13.26 32.27 -19.05
CA LEU A 193 -14.65 32.74 -19.21
C LEU A 193 -14.96 33.11 -20.65
N TYR A 194 -14.00 33.73 -21.34
CA TYR A 194 -14.14 34.02 -22.76
C TYR A 194 -14.27 32.76 -23.60
N GLY A 195 -13.43 31.77 -23.35
CA GLY A 195 -13.48 30.44 -24.02
C GLY A 195 -14.79 29.68 -23.77
N GLN A 196 -15.35 29.78 -22.57
CA GLN A 196 -16.66 29.23 -22.21
C GLN A 196 -17.85 30.04 -22.78
N ARG A 197 -17.64 31.21 -23.38
CA ARG A 197 -18.66 32.20 -23.79
C ARG A 197 -19.51 32.71 -22.61
N LYS A 198 -18.97 32.71 -21.41
CA LYS A 198 -19.65 33.14 -20.16
C LYS A 198 -19.24 34.56 -19.71
N LEU A 199 -18.43 35.26 -20.49
CA LEU A 199 -17.98 36.60 -20.14
C LEU A 199 -19.13 37.62 -20.02
N ALA A 200 -20.22 37.43 -20.79
CA ALA A 200 -21.42 38.26 -20.71
C ALA A 200 -22.21 38.10 -19.40
N GLU A 201 -22.01 36.99 -18.67
CA GLU A 201 -22.64 36.74 -17.37
C GLU A 201 -21.97 37.58 -16.25
N ARG A 202 -20.69 37.95 -16.44
CA ARG A 202 -19.86 38.63 -15.46
C ARG A 202 -18.95 39.67 -16.10
N PRO A 203 -19.48 40.68 -16.77
CA PRO A 203 -18.70 41.68 -17.53
C PRO A 203 -17.80 42.54 -16.64
N GLU A 204 -18.13 42.69 -15.35
CA GLU A 204 -17.35 43.46 -14.36
C GLU A 204 -15.93 42.89 -14.19
N ILE A 205 -15.72 41.59 -14.39
CA ILE A 205 -14.41 40.93 -14.30
C ILE A 205 -13.38 41.57 -15.22
N ILE A 206 -13.79 42.10 -16.38
CA ILE A 206 -12.87 42.73 -17.33
C ILE A 206 -12.25 43.99 -16.70
N THR A 207 -13.09 44.84 -16.11
CA THR A 207 -12.63 46.07 -15.47
C THR A 207 -11.78 45.78 -14.24
N GLU A 208 -12.24 44.85 -13.38
CA GLU A 208 -11.47 44.41 -12.21
C GLU A 208 -10.09 43.87 -12.62
N GLN A 209 -10.02 43.14 -13.72
CA GLN A 209 -8.77 42.59 -14.22
C GLN A 209 -7.81 43.65 -14.75
N ILE A 210 -8.33 44.66 -15.46
CA ILE A 210 -7.54 45.80 -15.95
C ILE A 210 -6.93 46.55 -14.76
N GLU A 211 -7.75 46.90 -13.77
CA GLU A 211 -7.30 47.62 -12.58
C GLU A 211 -6.25 46.86 -11.79
N ARG A 212 -6.47 45.56 -11.59
CA ARG A 212 -5.55 44.64 -10.89
C ARG A 212 -4.19 44.57 -11.58
N CYS A 213 -4.16 44.46 -12.90
CA CYS A 213 -2.90 44.38 -13.64
C CYS A 213 -2.19 45.73 -13.80
N ILE A 214 -2.92 46.83 -13.80
CA ILE A 214 -2.32 48.18 -13.70
C ILE A 214 -1.61 48.34 -12.34
N ALA A 215 -2.28 47.94 -11.23
CA ALA A 215 -1.70 48.00 -9.89
C ALA A 215 -0.45 47.11 -9.77
N ALA A 216 -0.46 45.93 -10.39
CA ALA A 216 0.68 45.01 -10.43
C ALA A 216 1.83 45.43 -11.37
N GLY A 217 1.64 46.49 -12.18
CA GLY A 217 2.63 46.94 -13.15
C GLY A 217 2.87 45.94 -14.30
N GLU A 218 1.83 45.22 -14.73
CA GLU A 218 1.92 44.15 -15.75
C GLU A 218 1.26 44.61 -17.07
N PRO A 219 1.98 45.36 -17.94
CA PRO A 219 1.42 45.97 -19.13
C PRO A 219 0.92 44.96 -20.16
N LEU A 220 1.54 43.77 -20.26
CA LEU A 220 1.12 42.72 -21.18
C LEU A 220 -0.29 42.22 -20.82
N MET A 221 -0.52 41.84 -19.56
CA MET A 221 -1.81 41.34 -19.10
C MET A 221 -2.89 42.41 -19.08
N THR A 222 -2.53 43.65 -18.75
CA THR A 222 -3.43 44.83 -18.84
C THR A 222 -3.97 44.98 -20.25
N ASN A 223 -3.10 44.92 -21.25
CA ASN A 223 -3.50 45.10 -22.64
C ASN A 223 -4.21 43.88 -23.25
N TYR A 224 -3.94 42.67 -22.76
CA TYR A 224 -4.80 41.53 -23.08
C TYR A 224 -6.23 41.73 -22.57
N ALA A 225 -6.41 42.16 -21.33
CA ALA A 225 -7.73 42.44 -20.77
C ALA A 225 -8.47 43.52 -21.56
N ARG A 226 -7.77 44.60 -21.98
CA ARG A 226 -8.33 45.65 -22.84
C ARG A 226 -8.72 45.15 -24.23
N ALA A 227 -7.95 44.24 -24.81
CA ALA A 227 -8.28 43.62 -26.09
C ALA A 227 -9.54 42.70 -25.98
N TYR A 228 -9.68 41.95 -24.89
CA TYR A 228 -10.93 41.23 -24.59
C TYR A 228 -12.10 42.17 -24.34
N GLN A 229 -11.89 43.31 -23.65
CA GLN A 229 -12.90 44.35 -23.45
C GLN A 229 -13.41 44.90 -24.79
N ALA A 230 -12.52 45.26 -25.69
CA ALA A 230 -12.89 45.76 -27.00
C ALA A 230 -13.70 44.72 -27.80
N ARG A 231 -13.28 43.49 -27.78
CA ARG A 231 -14.00 42.41 -28.46
C ARG A 231 -15.37 42.13 -27.84
N PHE A 232 -15.48 42.22 -26.54
CA PHE A 232 -16.75 42.14 -25.81
C PHE A 232 -17.71 43.30 -26.20
N ILE A 233 -17.23 44.55 -26.19
CA ILE A 233 -18.00 45.74 -26.58
C ILE A 233 -18.46 45.64 -28.04
N ALA A 234 -17.56 45.27 -28.96
CA ALA A 234 -17.90 45.07 -30.39
C ALA A 234 -18.98 44.04 -30.62
N GLY A 235 -18.94 42.94 -29.83
CA GLY A 235 -19.95 41.87 -29.87
C GLY A 235 -21.32 42.27 -29.35
N HIS A 236 -21.39 43.33 -28.50
CA HIS A 236 -22.64 43.89 -27.95
C HIS A 236 -23.13 45.12 -28.69
N GLY A 237 -22.53 45.46 -29.82
CA GLY A 237 -23.06 46.44 -30.79
C GLY A 237 -22.34 47.76 -30.86
N ASP A 238 -21.53 48.17 -29.86
CA ASP A 238 -20.80 49.44 -29.91
C ASP A 238 -19.40 49.28 -30.54
N ARG A 239 -19.42 49.11 -31.88
CA ARG A 239 -18.19 48.93 -32.65
C ARG A 239 -17.27 50.18 -32.64
N ASN A 240 -17.85 51.39 -32.57
CA ASN A 240 -17.07 52.63 -32.54
C ASN A 240 -16.34 52.79 -31.21
N GLU A 241 -16.97 52.50 -30.09
CA GLU A 241 -16.33 52.48 -28.78
C GLU A 241 -15.20 51.46 -28.73
N ALA A 242 -15.44 50.22 -29.21
CA ALA A 242 -14.45 49.15 -29.26
C ALA A 242 -13.21 49.55 -30.09
N ALA A 243 -13.42 50.15 -31.28
CA ALA A 243 -12.31 50.64 -32.10
C ALA A 243 -11.54 51.76 -31.40
N SER A 244 -12.26 52.74 -30.80
CA SER A 244 -11.64 53.86 -30.07
C SER A 244 -10.82 53.38 -28.88
N LEU A 245 -11.29 52.37 -28.15
CA LEU A 245 -10.56 51.74 -27.04
C LEU A 245 -9.23 51.14 -27.51
N LEU A 246 -9.28 50.29 -28.55
CA LEU A 246 -8.07 49.67 -29.10
C LEU A 246 -7.10 50.68 -29.68
N MET A 247 -7.58 51.66 -30.46
CA MET A 247 -6.73 52.67 -31.07
C MET A 247 -6.02 53.53 -30.02
N ARG A 248 -6.70 53.87 -28.91
CA ARG A 248 -6.12 54.61 -27.79
C ARG A 248 -4.96 53.88 -27.15
N HIS A 249 -5.05 52.58 -26.99
CA HIS A 249 -4.04 51.75 -26.32
C HIS A 249 -3.11 51.02 -27.29
N LEU A 250 -3.27 51.20 -28.61
CA LEU A 250 -2.47 50.52 -29.63
C LEU A 250 -0.96 50.79 -29.46
N PRO A 251 -0.47 52.00 -29.14
CA PRO A 251 0.94 52.21 -28.89
C PRO A 251 1.48 51.41 -27.70
N GLU A 252 0.70 51.25 -26.62
CA GLU A 252 1.06 50.41 -25.47
C GLU A 252 1.07 48.94 -25.84
N ILE A 253 0.09 48.47 -26.65
CA ILE A 253 0.01 47.11 -27.18
C ILE A 253 1.23 46.78 -28.03
N GLU A 254 1.62 47.68 -28.96
CA GLU A 254 2.81 47.47 -29.80
C GLU A 254 4.11 47.51 -28.99
N ALA A 255 4.18 48.32 -27.93
CA ALA A 255 5.34 48.40 -27.04
C ALA A 255 5.58 47.11 -26.26
N THR A 256 4.56 46.28 -26.08
CA THR A 256 4.73 44.93 -25.46
C THR A 256 5.62 44.00 -26.28
N ARG A 257 5.75 44.25 -27.58
CA ARG A 257 6.46 43.39 -28.56
C ARG A 257 6.00 41.93 -28.52
N TYR A 258 4.76 41.71 -28.07
CA TYR A 258 4.20 40.39 -27.99
C TYR A 258 3.28 40.10 -29.19
N PRO A 259 3.75 39.32 -30.18
CA PRO A 259 3.08 39.19 -31.47
C PRO A 259 1.64 38.68 -31.38
N SER A 260 1.34 37.80 -30.45
CA SER A 260 -0.01 37.24 -30.26
C SER A 260 -1.02 38.32 -29.84
N LEU A 261 -0.65 39.19 -28.89
CA LEU A 261 -1.51 40.27 -28.45
C LEU A 261 -1.68 41.31 -29.57
N ILE A 262 -0.58 41.68 -30.24
CA ILE A 262 -0.60 42.67 -31.34
C ILE A 262 -1.46 42.13 -32.49
N GLY A 263 -1.30 40.87 -32.88
CA GLY A 263 -2.11 40.23 -33.91
C GLY A 263 -3.60 40.15 -33.52
N PHE A 264 -3.90 39.89 -32.24
CA PHE A 264 -5.27 39.87 -31.74
C PHE A 264 -5.93 41.25 -31.79
N ALA A 265 -5.22 42.31 -31.41
CA ALA A 265 -5.72 43.69 -31.48
C ALA A 265 -5.99 44.09 -32.93
N TYR A 266 -5.02 43.88 -33.83
CA TYR A 266 -5.18 44.24 -35.24
C TYR A 266 -6.27 43.44 -35.94
N SER A 267 -6.39 42.15 -35.69
CA SER A 267 -7.48 41.34 -36.27
C SER A 267 -8.86 41.79 -35.78
N THR A 268 -8.98 42.19 -34.53
CA THR A 268 -10.22 42.78 -33.99
C THR A 268 -10.54 44.13 -34.62
N LEU A 269 -9.55 45.04 -34.78
CA LEU A 269 -9.72 46.30 -35.50
C LEU A 269 -10.13 46.07 -36.96
N ALA A 270 -9.55 45.07 -37.65
CA ALA A 270 -9.92 44.73 -39.01
C ALA A 270 -11.39 44.28 -39.13
N GLU A 271 -11.84 43.42 -38.21
CA GLU A 271 -13.24 42.97 -38.17
C GLU A 271 -14.20 44.11 -37.89
N ILE A 272 -13.85 45.04 -36.97
CA ILE A 272 -14.65 46.23 -36.66
C ILE A 272 -14.72 47.16 -37.87
N ALA A 273 -13.57 47.48 -38.48
CA ALA A 273 -13.51 48.38 -39.66
C ALA A 273 -14.31 47.82 -40.83
N PHE A 274 -14.23 46.54 -41.09
CA PHE A 274 -15.06 45.87 -42.12
C PHE A 274 -16.56 46.04 -41.80
N ALA A 275 -16.96 45.75 -40.56
CA ALA A 275 -18.36 45.81 -40.13
C ALA A 275 -18.93 47.23 -40.08
N THR A 276 -18.08 48.26 -40.02
CA THR A 276 -18.47 49.70 -40.12
C THR A 276 -18.36 50.25 -41.54
N GLY A 277 -17.92 49.45 -42.51
CA GLY A 277 -17.83 49.83 -43.94
C GLY A 277 -16.52 50.54 -44.31
N ASP A 278 -15.54 50.65 -43.40
CA ASP A 278 -14.22 51.19 -43.70
C ASP A 278 -13.30 50.08 -44.25
N TYR A 279 -13.51 49.77 -45.53
CA TYR A 279 -12.78 48.67 -46.20
C TYR A 279 -11.29 48.97 -46.41
N GLU A 280 -10.87 50.25 -46.38
CA GLU A 280 -9.46 50.63 -46.49
C GLU A 280 -8.71 50.32 -45.21
N GLN A 281 -9.25 50.73 -44.06
CA GLN A 281 -8.67 50.40 -42.76
C GLN A 281 -8.76 48.93 -42.45
N ALA A 282 -9.87 48.25 -42.83
CA ALA A 282 -10.02 46.82 -42.67
C ALA A 282 -8.88 46.05 -43.36
N ASP A 283 -8.57 46.37 -44.61
CA ASP A 283 -7.44 45.77 -45.36
C ASP A 283 -6.09 46.06 -44.66
N ALA A 284 -5.84 47.31 -44.26
CA ALA A 284 -4.59 47.70 -43.62
C ALA A 284 -4.35 46.98 -42.29
N PHE A 285 -5.38 46.89 -41.44
CA PHE A 285 -5.28 46.20 -40.15
C PHE A 285 -5.16 44.68 -40.32
N ALA A 286 -5.89 44.06 -41.26
CA ALA A 286 -5.78 42.65 -41.55
C ALA A 286 -4.37 42.23 -42.01
N ARG A 287 -3.74 43.04 -42.88
CA ARG A 287 -2.35 42.82 -43.31
C ARG A 287 -1.36 42.95 -42.14
N ARG A 288 -1.56 43.89 -41.24
CA ARG A 288 -0.74 44.02 -40.03
C ARG A 288 -0.89 42.82 -39.11
N ALA A 289 -2.13 42.33 -38.92
CA ALA A 289 -2.39 41.10 -38.14
C ALA A 289 -1.66 39.90 -38.73
N ILE A 290 -1.68 39.69 -40.05
CA ILE A 290 -0.94 38.63 -40.74
C ILE A 290 0.56 38.74 -40.52
N GLY A 291 1.09 40.00 -40.63
CA GLY A 291 2.52 40.25 -40.41
C GLY A 291 2.99 39.87 -38.99
N GLN A 292 2.15 40.04 -37.99
CA GLN A 292 2.44 39.58 -36.60
C GLN A 292 2.33 38.06 -36.41
N ALA A 293 1.47 37.41 -37.19
CA ALA A 293 1.27 35.96 -37.10
C ALA A 293 2.37 35.15 -37.80
N ALA A 294 3.27 35.79 -38.56
CA ALA A 294 4.36 35.14 -39.26
C ALA A 294 5.28 34.41 -38.25
N GLY A 295 5.29 33.07 -38.28
CA GLY A 295 6.09 32.22 -37.38
C GLY A 295 5.39 31.74 -36.11
N MET A 296 4.14 32.15 -35.84
CA MET A 296 3.40 31.72 -34.63
C MET A 296 2.46 30.53 -34.84
N GLY A 297 2.41 29.98 -36.04
CA GLY A 297 1.53 28.85 -36.36
C GLY A 297 0.03 29.29 -36.47
N ASN A 298 -0.86 28.33 -36.29
CA ASN A 298 -2.29 28.54 -36.53
C ASN A 298 -2.95 29.35 -35.41
N SER A 299 -3.47 30.53 -35.73
CA SER A 299 -4.10 31.43 -34.75
C SER A 299 -5.46 31.96 -35.24
N VAL A 300 -6.37 32.21 -34.31
CA VAL A 300 -7.67 32.84 -34.59
C VAL A 300 -7.49 34.18 -35.30
N SER A 301 -6.46 34.95 -34.93
CA SER A 301 -6.15 36.24 -35.54
C SER A 301 -5.77 36.12 -37.03
N LEU A 302 -5.04 35.04 -37.40
CA LEU A 302 -4.69 34.77 -38.79
C LEU A 302 -5.92 34.42 -39.61
N VAL A 303 -6.79 33.55 -39.08
CA VAL A 303 -8.07 33.17 -39.71
C VAL A 303 -8.95 34.39 -39.93
N ALA A 304 -9.15 35.21 -38.88
CA ALA A 304 -9.95 36.43 -38.95
C ALA A 304 -9.38 37.43 -39.96
N ALA A 305 -8.08 37.63 -39.99
CA ALA A 305 -7.44 38.55 -40.91
C ALA A 305 -7.59 38.14 -42.39
N HIS A 306 -7.36 36.85 -42.71
CA HIS A 306 -7.58 36.35 -44.07
C HIS A 306 -9.04 36.41 -44.49
N ARG A 307 -9.98 36.13 -43.58
CA ARG A 307 -11.42 36.29 -43.83
C ARG A 307 -11.76 37.75 -44.16
N VAL A 308 -11.29 38.72 -43.38
CA VAL A 308 -11.54 40.12 -43.65
C VAL A 308 -10.99 40.55 -45.01
N LEU A 309 -9.78 40.15 -45.40
CA LEU A 309 -9.22 40.44 -46.71
C LEU A 309 -10.07 39.84 -47.86
N TYR A 310 -10.56 38.63 -47.68
CA TYR A 310 -11.47 37.98 -48.63
C TYR A 310 -12.77 38.80 -48.77
N GLU A 311 -13.39 39.15 -47.65
CA GLU A 311 -14.66 39.89 -47.64
C GLU A 311 -14.48 41.31 -48.21
N VAL A 312 -13.37 42.02 -47.93
CA VAL A 312 -13.03 43.31 -48.51
C VAL A 312 -12.84 43.24 -50.02
N ALA A 313 -12.14 42.21 -50.54
CA ALA A 313 -11.94 42.02 -51.96
C ALA A 313 -13.27 41.78 -52.70
N LEU A 314 -14.20 41.02 -52.10
CA LEU A 314 -15.56 40.85 -52.62
C LEU A 314 -16.32 42.19 -52.73
N GLN A 315 -16.27 43.04 -51.69
CA GLN A 315 -16.93 44.33 -51.67
C GLN A 315 -16.35 45.29 -52.74
N ARG A 316 -15.06 45.13 -53.05
CA ARG A 316 -14.40 45.90 -54.13
C ARG A 316 -14.64 45.33 -55.51
N GLY A 317 -15.30 44.19 -55.65
CA GLY A 317 -15.53 43.49 -56.94
C GLY A 317 -14.28 42.86 -57.52
N ASP A 318 -13.19 42.75 -56.75
CA ASP A 318 -11.94 42.09 -57.17
C ASP A 318 -12.01 40.59 -56.92
N ASN A 319 -12.63 39.87 -57.84
CA ASN A 319 -12.82 38.43 -57.74
C ASN A 319 -11.51 37.64 -57.75
N ALA A 320 -10.44 38.16 -58.35
CA ALA A 320 -9.13 37.50 -58.37
C ALA A 320 -8.48 37.57 -56.99
N ALA A 321 -8.45 38.75 -56.39
CA ALA A 321 -7.95 38.93 -55.02
C ALA A 321 -8.84 38.18 -54.02
N ALA A 322 -10.16 38.19 -54.17
CA ALA A 322 -11.11 37.48 -53.35
C ALA A 322 -10.82 35.96 -53.34
N LEU A 323 -10.61 35.37 -54.52
CA LEU A 323 -10.25 33.93 -54.62
C LEU A 323 -8.93 33.65 -53.92
N ALA A 324 -7.90 34.48 -54.14
CA ALA A 324 -6.59 34.29 -53.51
C ALA A 324 -6.69 34.37 -51.98
N HIS A 325 -7.42 35.35 -51.42
CA HIS A 325 -7.62 35.50 -49.98
C HIS A 325 -8.52 34.39 -49.41
N HIS A 326 -9.50 33.89 -50.15
CA HIS A 326 -10.35 32.79 -49.74
C HIS A 326 -9.52 31.48 -49.58
N ILE A 327 -8.60 31.21 -50.53
CA ILE A 327 -7.70 30.05 -50.44
C ILE A 327 -6.87 30.14 -49.15
N ASN A 328 -6.30 31.30 -48.86
CA ASN A 328 -5.52 31.53 -47.63
C ASN A 328 -6.37 31.39 -46.37
N TYR A 329 -7.60 31.97 -46.40
CA TYR A 329 -8.56 31.84 -45.30
C TYR A 329 -8.90 30.36 -45.05
N ALA A 330 -9.30 29.63 -46.09
CA ALA A 330 -9.66 28.22 -45.97
C ALA A 330 -8.49 27.34 -45.44
N ALA A 331 -7.26 27.66 -45.89
CA ALA A 331 -6.07 26.96 -45.42
C ALA A 331 -5.77 27.29 -43.94
N ALA A 332 -5.87 28.57 -43.54
CA ALA A 332 -5.65 28.99 -42.16
C ALA A 332 -6.73 28.41 -41.22
N ASP A 333 -8.00 28.46 -41.63
CA ASP A 333 -9.13 27.95 -40.84
C ASP A 333 -9.02 26.43 -40.64
N LYS A 334 -8.74 25.70 -41.73
CA LYS A 334 -8.51 24.25 -41.62
C LYS A 334 -7.35 23.93 -40.67
N ALA A 335 -6.22 24.59 -40.82
CA ALA A 335 -5.06 24.37 -40.01
C ALA A 335 -5.32 24.70 -38.52
N TYR A 336 -6.10 25.74 -38.26
CA TYR A 336 -6.53 26.10 -36.90
C TYR A 336 -7.45 25.00 -36.30
N LEU A 337 -8.46 24.53 -37.05
CA LEU A 337 -9.40 23.51 -36.60
C LEU A 337 -8.70 22.15 -36.38
N ASP A 338 -7.77 21.78 -37.28
CA ASP A 338 -6.95 20.58 -37.13
C ASP A 338 -6.10 20.67 -35.83
N ASP A 339 -5.54 21.81 -35.53
CA ASP A 339 -4.77 22.05 -34.33
C ASP A 339 -5.63 21.98 -33.06
N VAL A 340 -6.81 22.62 -33.06
CA VAL A 340 -7.77 22.53 -31.93
C VAL A 340 -8.20 21.09 -31.68
N SER A 341 -8.48 20.34 -32.77
CA SER A 341 -8.88 18.94 -32.68
C SER A 341 -7.75 18.07 -32.15
N ALA A 342 -6.51 18.30 -32.61
CA ALA A 342 -5.34 17.58 -32.13
C ALA A 342 -5.09 17.79 -30.62
N ARG A 343 -5.23 19.03 -30.14
CA ARG A 343 -5.11 19.37 -28.72
C ARG A 343 -6.18 18.65 -27.87
N ALA A 344 -7.43 18.70 -28.30
CA ALA A 344 -8.54 18.05 -27.61
C ALA A 344 -8.35 16.54 -27.56
N LEU A 345 -7.91 15.93 -28.67
CA LEU A 345 -7.62 14.50 -28.76
C LEU A 345 -6.48 14.10 -27.82
N ALA A 346 -5.37 14.87 -27.81
CA ALA A 346 -4.25 14.65 -26.92
C ALA A 346 -4.67 14.61 -25.45
N TYR A 347 -5.51 15.58 -25.05
CA TYR A 347 -6.08 15.61 -23.69
C TYR A 347 -6.92 14.36 -23.39
N GLN A 348 -7.85 14.01 -24.29
CA GLN A 348 -8.74 12.85 -24.12
C GLN A 348 -7.93 11.55 -23.99
N GLN A 349 -6.90 11.39 -24.81
CA GLN A 349 -6.04 10.21 -24.79
C GLN A 349 -5.35 10.07 -23.42
N VAL A 350 -4.71 11.13 -22.93
CA VAL A 350 -4.03 11.08 -21.64
C VAL A 350 -4.99 10.82 -20.48
N MET A 351 -6.19 11.42 -20.52
CA MET A 351 -7.20 11.19 -19.50
C MET A 351 -7.75 9.76 -19.53
N ALA A 352 -7.86 9.15 -20.72
CA ALA A 352 -8.23 7.75 -20.85
C ALA A 352 -7.14 6.82 -20.26
N GLU A 353 -5.87 7.06 -20.59
CA GLU A 353 -4.73 6.31 -20.04
C GLU A 353 -4.65 6.43 -18.50
N THR A 354 -4.90 7.63 -17.97
CA THR A 354 -4.88 7.87 -16.52
C THR A 354 -6.00 7.09 -15.82
N ARG A 355 -7.22 7.12 -16.36
CA ARG A 355 -8.35 6.36 -15.80
C ARG A 355 -8.11 4.86 -15.84
N GLU A 356 -7.52 4.35 -16.92
CA GLU A 356 -7.19 2.93 -17.05
C GLU A 356 -6.18 2.50 -15.96
N LYS A 357 -5.14 3.33 -15.73
CA LYS A 357 -4.17 3.08 -14.65
C LYS A 357 -4.82 3.11 -13.28
N GLU A 358 -5.68 4.09 -13.00
CA GLU A 358 -6.40 4.19 -11.72
C GLU A 358 -7.29 2.95 -11.48
N GLN A 359 -8.03 2.51 -12.50
CA GLN A 359 -8.84 1.31 -12.43
C GLN A 359 -8.01 0.05 -12.20
N ALA A 360 -6.85 -0.05 -12.85
CA ALA A 360 -5.93 -1.17 -12.64
C ALA A 360 -5.37 -1.20 -11.21
N ILE A 361 -5.01 -0.04 -10.66
CA ILE A 361 -4.55 0.08 -9.27
C ILE A 361 -5.67 -0.32 -8.29
N GLU A 362 -6.90 0.15 -8.52
CA GLU A 362 -8.05 -0.20 -7.68
C GLU A 362 -8.33 -1.72 -7.70
N LEU A 363 -8.27 -2.33 -8.89
CA LEU A 363 -8.43 -3.77 -9.05
C LEU A 363 -7.35 -4.55 -8.29
N LEU A 364 -6.07 -4.16 -8.44
CA LEU A 364 -4.96 -4.77 -7.71
C LEU A 364 -5.11 -4.63 -6.19
N ASN A 365 -5.56 -3.49 -5.71
CA ASN A 365 -5.80 -3.27 -4.28
C ASN A 365 -6.92 -4.18 -3.75
N ARG A 366 -8.00 -4.36 -4.51
CA ARG A 366 -9.09 -5.30 -4.16
C ARG A 366 -8.60 -6.74 -4.15
N GLU A 367 -7.80 -7.13 -5.15
CA GLU A 367 -7.21 -8.47 -5.21
C GLU A 367 -6.28 -8.74 -4.02
N ASN A 368 -5.42 -7.79 -3.67
CA ASN A 368 -4.57 -7.87 -2.48
C ASN A 368 -5.38 -8.01 -1.18
N GLN A 369 -6.47 -7.25 -1.02
CA GLN A 369 -7.37 -7.40 0.13
C GLN A 369 -8.01 -8.79 0.18
N LEU A 370 -8.47 -9.32 -0.94
CA LEU A 370 -9.02 -10.67 -1.01
C LEU A 370 -7.99 -11.75 -0.66
N LEU A 371 -6.74 -11.60 -1.12
CA LEU A 371 -5.66 -12.51 -0.76
C LEU A 371 -5.37 -12.49 0.74
N GLN A 372 -5.30 -11.31 1.36
CA GLN A 372 -5.12 -11.17 2.81
C GLN A 372 -6.26 -11.83 3.61
N LEU A 373 -7.51 -11.62 3.18
CA LEU A 373 -8.67 -12.27 3.83
C LEU A 373 -8.62 -13.80 3.69
N ARG A 374 -8.22 -14.32 2.54
CA ARG A 374 -8.04 -15.77 2.32
C ARG A 374 -6.93 -16.34 3.21
N GLU A 375 -5.83 -15.65 3.34
CA GLU A 375 -4.72 -16.06 4.22
C GLU A 375 -5.17 -16.09 5.70
N GLN A 376 -5.88 -15.06 6.16
CA GLN A 376 -6.47 -15.03 7.49
C GLN A 376 -7.46 -16.18 7.73
N ALA A 377 -8.37 -16.43 6.79
CA ALA A 377 -9.32 -17.54 6.86
C ALA A 377 -8.61 -18.91 6.89
N SER A 378 -7.58 -19.10 6.08
CA SER A 378 -6.75 -20.30 6.05
C SER A 378 -6.03 -20.52 7.39
N SER A 379 -5.43 -19.49 7.95
CA SER A 379 -4.72 -19.57 9.24
C SER A 379 -5.67 -19.88 10.40
N LEU A 380 -6.87 -19.30 10.42
CA LEU A 380 -7.92 -19.62 11.39
C LEU A 380 -8.40 -21.06 11.26
N SER A 381 -8.60 -21.54 10.04
CA SER A 381 -8.97 -22.92 9.76
C SER A 381 -7.91 -23.92 10.23
N ALA A 382 -6.63 -23.63 9.94
CA ALA A 382 -5.51 -24.45 10.41
C ALA A 382 -5.44 -24.49 11.94
N ARG A 383 -5.64 -23.36 12.62
CA ARG A 383 -5.67 -23.27 14.09
C ARG A 383 -6.85 -24.04 14.68
N ASN A 384 -8.03 -23.95 14.09
CA ASN A 384 -9.20 -24.73 14.52
C ASN A 384 -8.96 -26.23 14.37
N ASN A 385 -8.37 -26.69 13.27
CA ASN A 385 -8.01 -28.08 13.06
C ASN A 385 -6.99 -28.57 14.10
N GLN A 386 -5.98 -27.77 14.44
CA GLN A 386 -5.01 -28.10 15.48
C GLN A 386 -5.68 -28.24 16.85
N LEU A 387 -6.59 -27.33 17.22
CA LEU A 387 -7.34 -27.43 18.48
C LEU A 387 -8.24 -28.67 18.52
N LEU A 388 -8.87 -29.02 17.41
CA LEU A 388 -9.72 -30.20 17.30
C LEU A 388 -8.91 -31.49 17.45
N LEU A 389 -7.73 -31.56 16.84
CA LEU A 389 -6.80 -32.69 17.00
C LEU A 389 -6.27 -32.81 18.43
N ALA A 390 -5.94 -31.68 19.06
CA ALA A 390 -5.50 -31.66 20.46
C ALA A 390 -6.61 -32.13 21.41
N LEU A 391 -7.86 -31.72 21.18
CA LEU A 391 -9.02 -32.17 21.93
C LEU A 391 -9.24 -33.69 21.78
N LEU A 392 -9.15 -34.19 20.55
CA LEU A 392 -9.29 -35.64 20.26
C LEU A 392 -8.21 -36.45 20.97
N ALA A 393 -6.97 -35.97 20.93
CA ALA A 393 -5.86 -36.62 21.63
C ALA A 393 -6.06 -36.61 23.16
N ALA A 394 -6.57 -35.53 23.73
CA ALA A 394 -6.90 -35.45 25.16
C ALA A 394 -8.01 -36.41 25.56
N VAL A 395 -9.07 -36.53 24.75
CA VAL A 395 -10.16 -37.52 24.98
C VAL A 395 -9.65 -38.94 24.92
N LEU A 396 -8.84 -39.28 23.89
CA LEU A 396 -8.25 -40.62 23.77
C LEU A 396 -7.31 -40.91 24.94
N GLY A 397 -6.51 -39.97 25.38
CA GLY A 397 -5.68 -40.07 26.57
C GLY A 397 -6.49 -40.33 27.85
N ALA A 398 -7.59 -39.58 28.04
CA ALA A 398 -8.48 -39.77 29.19
C ALA A 398 -9.15 -41.17 29.20
N LEU A 399 -9.62 -41.64 28.02
CA LEU A 399 -10.17 -42.97 27.85
C LEU A 399 -9.12 -44.06 28.13
N GLY A 400 -7.90 -43.87 27.68
CA GLY A 400 -6.79 -44.79 27.97
C GLY A 400 -6.49 -44.90 29.47
N ILE A 401 -6.40 -43.76 30.16
CA ILE A 401 -6.18 -43.70 31.62
C ILE A 401 -7.37 -44.34 32.37
N TRP A 402 -8.60 -44.05 31.95
CA TRP A 402 -9.79 -44.62 32.56
C TRP A 402 -9.82 -46.14 32.40
N SER A 403 -9.55 -46.66 31.21
CA SER A 403 -9.47 -48.11 30.93
C SER A 403 -8.39 -48.78 31.75
N TRP A 404 -7.20 -48.18 31.85
CA TRP A 404 -6.11 -48.71 32.66
C TRP A 404 -6.45 -48.75 34.16
N ARG A 405 -7.04 -47.67 34.70
CA ARG A 405 -7.49 -47.66 36.12
C ARG A 405 -8.55 -48.70 36.39
N THR A 406 -9.51 -48.86 35.49
CA THR A 406 -10.58 -49.87 35.64
C THR A 406 -10.03 -51.28 35.67
N ARG A 407 -9.12 -51.62 34.75
CA ARG A 407 -8.45 -52.92 34.72
C ARG A 407 -7.66 -53.19 35.99
N ARG A 408 -6.91 -52.22 36.45
CA ARG A 408 -6.11 -52.34 37.68
C ARG A 408 -7.00 -52.52 38.93
N SER A 409 -8.08 -51.81 39.02
CA SER A 409 -9.06 -51.95 40.10
C SER A 409 -9.70 -53.36 40.09
N GLN A 410 -10.12 -53.85 38.93
CA GLN A 410 -10.69 -55.19 38.77
C GLN A 410 -9.72 -56.28 39.21
N GLN A 411 -8.44 -56.19 38.88
CA GLN A 411 -7.42 -57.15 39.29
C GLN A 411 -7.21 -57.16 40.82
N LEU A 412 -7.23 -55.98 41.44
CA LEU A 412 -7.12 -55.89 42.88
C LEU A 412 -8.33 -56.51 43.59
N PHE A 413 -9.54 -56.18 43.14
CA PHE A 413 -10.76 -56.77 43.70
C PHE A 413 -10.79 -58.29 43.55
N ARG A 414 -10.31 -58.80 42.42
CA ARG A 414 -10.25 -60.23 42.17
C ARG A 414 -9.31 -60.94 43.14
N ARG A 415 -8.11 -60.37 43.41
CA ARG A 415 -7.17 -60.95 44.39
C ARG A 415 -7.76 -60.96 45.82
N LEU A 416 -8.39 -59.88 46.23
CA LEU A 416 -9.02 -59.78 47.55
C LEU A 416 -10.19 -60.72 47.71
N ALA A 417 -10.89 -61.10 46.67
CA ALA A 417 -12.02 -61.99 46.70
C ALA A 417 -11.57 -63.46 46.62
N GLU A 418 -10.37 -63.85 46.14
CA GLU A 418 -9.94 -65.22 45.88
C GLU A 418 -8.96 -65.73 46.92
N THR A 419 -8.37 -64.94 47.78
CA THR A 419 -7.38 -65.32 48.78
C THR A 419 -7.88 -65.08 50.18
N ASP A 420 -7.47 -65.99 51.12
CA ASP A 420 -7.68 -65.74 52.55
C ASP A 420 -6.74 -64.63 53.04
N ALA A 421 -7.29 -63.64 53.70
CA ALA A 421 -6.55 -62.41 54.07
C ALA A 421 -5.43 -62.67 55.09
N LEU A 422 -5.56 -63.73 55.92
CA LEU A 422 -4.59 -64.05 56.93
C LEU A 422 -3.44 -64.90 56.37
N THR A 423 -3.75 -65.98 55.62
CA THR A 423 -2.81 -67.00 55.21
C THR A 423 -2.28 -66.80 53.77
N GLY A 424 -2.94 -65.93 52.96
CA GLY A 424 -2.55 -65.66 51.57
C GLY A 424 -2.80 -66.79 50.58
N ILE A 425 -3.25 -67.98 51.05
CA ILE A 425 -3.66 -69.09 50.20
C ILE A 425 -5.11 -68.94 49.72
N PRO A 426 -5.61 -69.63 48.70
CA PRO A 426 -6.99 -69.66 48.28
C PRO A 426 -7.98 -69.72 49.44
N ASN A 427 -8.95 -68.83 49.49
CA ASN A 427 -10.06 -68.87 50.45
C ASN A 427 -11.06 -69.97 50.03
N ARG A 428 -12.05 -70.28 50.88
CA ARG A 428 -13.05 -71.28 50.64
C ARG A 428 -13.71 -71.15 49.27
N LEU A 429 -14.09 -69.95 48.86
CA LEU A 429 -14.78 -69.74 47.60
C LEU A 429 -13.86 -70.07 46.41
N SER A 430 -12.63 -69.59 46.47
CA SER A 430 -11.61 -69.83 45.43
C SER A 430 -11.19 -71.29 45.37
N PHE A 431 -11.04 -71.91 46.55
CA PHE A 431 -10.74 -73.35 46.63
C PHE A 431 -11.88 -74.17 46.02
N SER A 432 -13.15 -73.93 46.42
CA SER A 432 -14.30 -74.73 45.90
C SER A 432 -14.42 -74.55 44.37
N ARG A 433 -14.31 -73.32 43.83
CA ARG A 433 -14.34 -73.12 42.39
C ARG A 433 -13.22 -73.88 41.66
N ARG A 434 -11.97 -73.78 42.14
CA ARG A 434 -10.82 -74.44 41.53
C ARG A 434 -10.93 -75.94 41.67
N ALA A 435 -11.50 -76.44 42.79
CA ALA A 435 -11.76 -77.81 43.01
C ALA A 435 -12.81 -78.38 42.03
N GLU A 436 -13.91 -77.66 41.80
CA GLU A 436 -14.93 -78.04 40.82
C GLU A 436 -14.36 -78.09 39.39
N GLU A 437 -13.54 -77.06 39.03
CA GLU A 437 -12.85 -77.03 37.74
C GLU A 437 -11.91 -78.25 37.59
N ALA A 438 -11.07 -78.57 38.61
CA ALA A 438 -10.13 -79.64 38.59
C ALA A 438 -10.83 -81.05 38.60
N LEU A 439 -11.91 -81.18 39.36
CA LEU A 439 -12.73 -82.40 39.34
C LEU A 439 -13.38 -82.65 37.97
N SER A 440 -13.87 -81.56 37.34
CA SER A 440 -14.45 -81.61 36.00
C SER A 440 -13.40 -82.03 34.95
N LEU A 441 -12.17 -81.55 35.06
CA LEU A 441 -11.05 -81.89 34.19
C LEU A 441 -10.59 -83.30 34.44
N GLY A 442 -10.39 -83.70 35.72
CA GLY A 442 -10.00 -85.09 36.09
C GLY A 442 -11.01 -86.15 35.59
N LYS A 443 -12.32 -85.82 35.69
CA LYS A 443 -13.35 -86.70 35.13
C LYS A 443 -13.25 -86.89 33.62
N ARG A 444 -12.91 -85.81 32.91
CA ARG A 444 -12.71 -85.88 31.44
C ARG A 444 -11.48 -86.63 31.04
N ASN A 445 -10.41 -86.48 31.81
CA ASN A 445 -9.12 -87.10 31.51
C ASN A 445 -8.98 -88.51 32.12
N GLN A 446 -10.00 -88.96 32.85
CA GLN A 446 -9.97 -90.22 33.62
C GLN A 446 -8.83 -90.29 34.66
N GLU A 447 -8.50 -89.10 35.22
CA GLU A 447 -7.49 -88.98 36.26
C GLU A 447 -8.16 -89.06 37.64
N GLU A 448 -7.50 -89.77 38.54
CA GLU A 448 -7.93 -89.79 39.95
C GLU A 448 -7.66 -88.46 40.61
N VAL A 449 -8.57 -88.01 41.45
CA VAL A 449 -8.44 -86.74 42.19
C VAL A 449 -8.63 -86.99 43.66
N GLY A 450 -7.58 -86.77 44.42
CA GLY A 450 -7.62 -86.90 45.87
C GLY A 450 -8.05 -85.65 46.59
N LEU A 451 -8.89 -85.73 47.57
CA LEU A 451 -9.23 -84.69 48.49
C LEU A 451 -8.72 -85.00 49.89
N VAL A 452 -7.87 -84.14 50.43
CA VAL A 452 -7.42 -84.21 51.82
C VAL A 452 -7.95 -83.00 52.57
N MET A 453 -8.73 -83.27 53.61
CA MET A 453 -9.17 -82.24 54.52
C MET A 453 -8.59 -82.49 55.90
N PHE A 454 -8.15 -81.42 56.54
CA PHE A 454 -7.61 -81.56 57.89
C PHE A 454 -7.94 -80.34 58.71
N ASP A 455 -7.93 -80.55 60.03
CA ASP A 455 -8.17 -79.49 61.04
C ASP A 455 -7.02 -79.49 62.04
N LEU A 456 -6.76 -78.42 62.69
CA LEU A 456 -5.68 -78.29 63.68
C LEU A 456 -6.21 -78.70 65.05
N ASP A 457 -5.71 -79.80 65.60
CA ASP A 457 -6.09 -80.34 66.91
C ASP A 457 -5.82 -79.32 68.00
N GLU A 458 -6.82 -79.05 68.85
CA GLU A 458 -6.77 -78.10 69.95
C GLU A 458 -6.40 -76.69 69.60
N PHE A 459 -6.62 -76.22 68.38
CA PHE A 459 -6.30 -74.82 67.98
C PHE A 459 -6.98 -73.79 68.85
N LYS A 460 -8.15 -74.10 69.33
CA LYS A 460 -8.84 -73.24 70.30
C LYS A 460 -8.01 -73.06 71.61
N SER A 461 -7.42 -74.17 72.11
CA SER A 461 -6.56 -74.14 73.32
C SER A 461 -5.33 -73.28 73.09
N ILE A 462 -4.80 -73.23 71.86
CA ILE A 462 -3.68 -72.33 71.50
C ILE A 462 -4.14 -70.86 71.61
N ASN A 463 -5.30 -70.54 71.01
CA ASN A 463 -5.86 -69.20 71.10
C ASN A 463 -6.17 -68.76 72.52
N ASP A 464 -6.80 -69.64 73.32
CA ASP A 464 -7.19 -69.34 74.71
C ASP A 464 -5.96 -69.17 75.62
N ARG A 465 -4.87 -69.90 75.37
CA ARG A 465 -3.67 -69.86 76.19
C ARG A 465 -2.66 -68.78 75.78
N PHE A 466 -2.49 -68.56 74.50
CA PHE A 466 -1.41 -67.69 73.93
C PHE A 466 -1.94 -66.51 73.16
N GLY A 467 -3.24 -66.34 73.08
CA GLY A 467 -3.90 -65.20 72.37
C GLY A 467 -4.06 -65.41 70.87
N HIS A 468 -5.00 -64.70 70.28
CA HIS A 468 -5.35 -64.77 68.83
C HIS A 468 -4.19 -64.41 67.91
N ALA A 469 -3.25 -63.56 68.31
CA ALA A 469 -2.09 -63.18 67.52
C ALA A 469 -1.16 -64.41 67.28
N THR A 470 -1.01 -65.24 68.32
CA THR A 470 -0.29 -66.53 68.22
C THR A 470 -1.02 -67.52 67.33
N GLY A 471 -2.35 -67.63 67.47
CA GLY A 471 -3.15 -68.44 66.58
C GLY A 471 -3.06 -67.99 65.11
N ASP A 472 -3.15 -66.71 64.86
CA ASP A 472 -2.94 -66.18 63.52
C ASP A 472 -1.55 -66.46 62.94
N TRP A 473 -0.53 -66.42 63.78
CA TRP A 473 0.82 -66.86 63.37
C TRP A 473 0.85 -68.37 63.05
N VAL A 474 0.26 -69.18 63.89
CA VAL A 474 0.17 -70.62 63.63
C VAL A 474 -0.52 -70.94 62.28
N LEU A 475 -1.67 -70.29 62.04
CA LEU A 475 -2.39 -70.46 60.77
C LEU A 475 -1.55 -70.09 59.57
N ARG A 476 -0.77 -68.98 59.66
CA ARG A 476 0.17 -68.59 58.58
C ARG A 476 1.30 -69.57 58.36
N GLU A 477 1.90 -70.08 59.45
CA GLU A 477 2.97 -71.02 59.36
C GLU A 477 2.46 -72.39 58.86
N VAL A 478 1.27 -72.84 59.26
CA VAL A 478 0.63 -74.02 58.70
C VAL A 478 0.37 -73.85 57.21
N ALA A 479 -0.19 -72.72 56.79
CA ALA A 479 -0.42 -72.46 55.38
C ALA A 479 0.91 -72.52 54.59
N ARG A 480 1.97 -71.91 55.14
CA ARG A 480 3.31 -71.94 54.55
C ARG A 480 3.86 -73.34 54.44
N ALA A 481 3.84 -74.10 55.55
CA ALA A 481 4.32 -75.48 55.59
C ALA A 481 3.57 -76.41 54.64
N CYS A 482 2.26 -76.20 54.52
CA CYS A 482 1.41 -76.88 53.57
C CYS A 482 1.70 -76.50 52.12
N SER A 483 1.94 -75.21 51.85
CA SER A 483 2.31 -74.75 50.52
C SER A 483 3.64 -75.33 50.01
N GLU A 484 4.59 -75.66 50.93
CA GLU A 484 5.90 -76.22 50.58
C GLU A 484 5.81 -77.69 50.13
N VAL A 485 4.76 -78.39 50.54
CA VAL A 485 4.52 -79.80 50.14
C VAL A 485 3.63 -79.90 48.90
N CYS A 486 2.95 -78.82 48.53
CA CYS A 486 2.11 -78.80 47.35
C CYS A 486 2.89 -78.82 46.05
N ARG A 487 2.45 -79.62 45.11
CA ARG A 487 2.92 -79.55 43.72
C ARG A 487 2.27 -78.41 42.98
N ARG A 488 2.82 -78.04 41.85
CA ARG A 488 2.33 -76.91 41.05
C ARG A 488 0.84 -77.00 40.66
N HIS A 489 0.32 -78.23 40.54
CA HIS A 489 -1.05 -78.51 40.12
C HIS A 489 -2.00 -78.82 41.31
N ASP A 490 -1.46 -78.92 42.50
CA ASP A 490 -2.26 -79.10 43.69
C ASP A 490 -2.90 -77.77 44.10
N ILE A 491 -4.10 -77.88 44.66
CA ILE A 491 -4.84 -76.73 45.12
C ILE A 491 -4.94 -76.78 46.62
N LEU A 492 -4.25 -75.89 47.31
CA LEU A 492 -4.40 -75.70 48.76
C LEU A 492 -5.34 -74.53 49.02
N GLY A 493 -6.21 -74.68 50.01
CA GLY A 493 -7.08 -73.59 50.46
C GLY A 493 -7.42 -73.71 51.94
N ARG A 494 -7.74 -72.60 52.52
CA ARG A 494 -8.29 -72.50 53.88
C ARG A 494 -9.80 -72.40 53.77
N LEU A 495 -10.49 -73.38 54.36
CA LEU A 495 -11.97 -73.42 54.27
C LEU A 495 -12.68 -72.61 55.33
N GLY A 496 -12.03 -72.34 56.45
CA GLY A 496 -12.53 -71.52 57.56
C GLY A 496 -11.82 -71.92 58.86
N GLY A 497 -11.79 -70.99 59.84
CA GLY A 497 -11.16 -71.26 61.13
C GLY A 497 -9.80 -71.89 61.03
N GLU A 498 -9.70 -73.13 61.53
CA GLU A 498 -8.51 -74.01 61.52
C GLU A 498 -8.56 -75.10 60.42
N GLU A 499 -9.58 -75.07 59.54
CA GLU A 499 -9.79 -76.08 58.51
C GLU A 499 -9.02 -75.73 57.19
N PHE A 500 -8.28 -76.70 56.70
CA PHE A 500 -7.54 -76.65 55.45
C PHE A 500 -7.88 -77.77 54.53
N ALA A 501 -7.79 -77.61 53.26
CA ALA A 501 -7.99 -78.68 52.28
C ALA A 501 -6.97 -78.61 51.15
N PHE A 502 -6.60 -79.83 50.70
CA PHE A 502 -5.85 -79.97 49.44
C PHE A 502 -6.74 -80.74 48.43
N LEU A 503 -6.68 -80.25 47.21
CA LEU A 503 -7.16 -81.02 46.09
C LEU A 503 -5.96 -81.47 45.23
N LEU A 504 -5.78 -82.72 45.03
CA LEU A 504 -4.63 -83.32 44.42
C LEU A 504 -5.04 -83.93 43.10
N VAL A 505 -4.57 -83.37 42.00
CA VAL A 505 -4.92 -83.79 40.66
C VAL A 505 -3.95 -84.93 40.22
N GLY A 506 -4.47 -85.99 39.66
CA GLY A 506 -3.68 -87.13 39.23
C GLY A 506 -3.10 -88.00 40.41
N CYS A 507 -3.79 -88.00 41.58
CA CYS A 507 -3.32 -88.67 42.76
C CYS A 507 -4.35 -89.75 43.22
N ASP A 508 -3.85 -90.97 43.38
CA ASP A 508 -4.59 -92.09 43.98
C ASP A 508 -4.70 -91.95 45.53
N LEU A 509 -5.43 -92.80 46.15
CA LEU A 509 -5.63 -92.79 47.61
C LEU A 509 -4.29 -92.91 48.36
N ALA A 510 -3.40 -93.80 47.90
CA ALA A 510 -2.11 -93.98 48.57
C ALA A 510 -1.21 -92.71 48.53
N SER A 511 -1.16 -92.09 47.39
CA SER A 511 -0.46 -90.77 47.20
C SER A 511 -1.07 -89.62 48.01
N SER A 512 -2.41 -89.62 48.11
CA SER A 512 -3.13 -88.60 48.91
C SER A 512 -2.84 -88.78 50.42
N VAL A 513 -2.82 -90.03 50.90
CA VAL A 513 -2.44 -90.35 52.28
C VAL A 513 -0.98 -90.03 52.56
N ALA A 514 -0.07 -90.32 51.60
CA ALA A 514 1.34 -90.02 51.75
C ALA A 514 1.56 -88.48 51.85
N LEU A 515 0.86 -87.68 51.05
CA LEU A 515 0.93 -86.20 51.12
C LEU A 515 0.34 -85.66 52.43
N ALA A 516 -0.81 -86.22 52.89
CA ALA A 516 -1.40 -85.88 54.17
C ALA A 516 -0.43 -86.12 55.33
N GLN A 517 0.27 -87.31 55.31
CA GLN A 517 1.29 -87.57 56.32
C GLN A 517 2.54 -86.69 56.21
N ALA A 518 2.96 -86.39 55.00
CA ALA A 518 4.06 -85.46 54.81
C ALA A 518 3.69 -84.04 55.34
N CYS A 519 2.48 -83.59 55.07
CA CYS A 519 1.97 -82.36 55.58
C CYS A 519 1.92 -82.34 57.12
N ARG A 520 1.38 -83.39 57.72
CA ARG A 520 1.35 -83.57 59.19
C ARG A 520 2.71 -83.52 59.80
N LYS A 521 3.71 -84.24 59.23
CA LYS A 521 5.10 -84.14 59.68
C LYS A 521 5.69 -82.77 59.57
N ARG A 522 5.38 -82.06 58.50
CA ARG A 522 5.89 -80.70 58.28
C ARG A 522 5.29 -79.71 59.27
N ILE A 523 3.98 -79.87 59.54
CA ILE A 523 3.28 -79.07 60.52
C ILE A 523 3.88 -79.32 61.94
N ALA A 524 4.08 -80.59 62.28
CA ALA A 524 4.69 -81.00 63.57
C ALA A 524 6.17 -80.50 63.76
N ALA A 525 6.83 -80.18 62.65
CA ALA A 525 8.21 -79.66 62.65
C ALA A 525 8.29 -78.14 62.60
N ILE A 526 7.14 -77.44 62.68
CA ILE A 526 7.15 -75.96 62.78
C ILE A 526 7.83 -75.60 64.09
N ASP A 527 8.87 -74.78 63.99
CA ASP A 527 9.57 -74.25 65.14
C ASP A 527 8.67 -73.25 65.88
N THR A 528 8.24 -73.67 67.08
CA THR A 528 7.38 -72.90 67.96
C THR A 528 8.14 -72.07 68.99
N THR A 529 9.47 -72.01 68.86
CA THR A 529 10.29 -71.15 69.71
C THR A 529 9.86 -69.68 69.46
N PRO A 530 9.38 -69.01 70.44
CA PRO A 530 8.68 -67.78 70.24
C PRO A 530 9.58 -66.65 69.77
N THR A 531 9.13 -66.00 68.78
CA THR A 531 9.49 -64.65 68.50
C THR A 531 8.84 -63.72 69.54
#